data_050669f2edafb2c05ed1e76464e91f26
#
_entry.id   050669f2edafb2c05ed1e76464e91f26
#
_cell.length_a   1.000
_cell.length_b   1.000
_cell.length_c   1.000
_cell.angle_alpha   90.00
_cell.angle_beta   90.00
_cell.angle_gamma   90.00
#
_symmetry.space_group_name_H-M   'P 1'
#
loop_
_entity.id
_entity.type
_entity.pdbx_description
1 polymer ?
#
loop_
_entity_poly.entity_id
_entity_poly.type
_entity_poly.pdbx_seq_one_letter_code
_entity_poly.pdbx_strand_id
1 'polypeptide(L)'
;MSSRRAWLVFAVGVFAYMAGVLQRSSLGVAGVSAAERFDTTAALLSALAVLQLAVYAGLQIPIGLLIDRVGPKLLICAGSGVMVAGQLVVAFAPAIELAIAGRMLVGAGDAAIFISLIRLINSWFSGRTVPLLSQWTGNVGAIGQILSAVPFAWLLHQQGWTTAFTAAASVSFVGFVLTIVFLADRPVGAAEMRAASITDALRGLRQTIRRPGTQLGFWSHYVTQSSGTVFALFWGFPFMVSALGIPETTASILLVTIVVTGLIAGPILGILTARFPLRRSNLVLGVTALLGLVWAAVLLWPGVPPTWLIVVLVITMGAGGPGSLIGFDFARSFNPIRSLGSANGIVNVGGFLASFVTMFLIGVILDAQLSAGWSDALYDLDAFRLAFAVQYVVVGFGIVMLLSARRRTRRKLEEDEGISVGPIWVALYRAWRRRGA
;
A
#
# COMPACT_ATOMS: atom_id res chain seq x y z
N MET A 1 -17.14 20.02 13.91
CA MET A 1 -16.47 19.16 14.92
C MET A 1 -16.92 17.73 14.69
N SER A 2 -15.99 16.76 14.57
CA SER A 2 -16.33 15.33 14.41
C SER A 2 -16.95 14.82 15.72
N SER A 3 -18.08 14.09 15.63
CA SER A 3 -18.77 13.52 16.78
C SER A 3 -17.95 12.43 17.46
N ARG A 4 -18.19 12.14 18.75
CA ARG A 4 -17.58 10.99 19.45
C ARG A 4 -17.80 9.69 18.68
N ARG A 5 -18.96 9.56 18.03
CA ARG A 5 -19.30 8.39 17.19
C ARG A 5 -18.41 8.28 15.96
N ALA A 6 -18.02 9.39 15.33
CA ALA A 6 -17.09 9.37 14.20
C ALA A 6 -15.72 8.79 14.60
N TRP A 7 -15.20 9.19 15.76
CA TRP A 7 -13.94 8.65 16.28
C TRP A 7 -14.03 7.18 16.67
N LEU A 8 -15.16 6.75 17.24
CA LEU A 8 -15.40 5.33 17.53
C LEU A 8 -15.41 4.49 16.23
N VAL A 9 -16.14 4.94 15.22
CA VAL A 9 -16.20 4.29 13.89
C VAL A 9 -14.81 4.22 13.26
N PHE A 10 -14.02 5.30 13.33
CA PHE A 10 -12.64 5.32 12.85
C PHE A 10 -11.75 4.32 13.62
N ALA A 11 -11.80 4.34 14.95
CA ALA A 11 -10.99 3.45 15.78
C ALA A 11 -11.27 1.97 15.51
N VAL A 12 -12.55 1.59 15.38
CA VAL A 12 -12.96 0.23 15.05
C VAL A 12 -12.50 -0.17 13.65
N GLY A 13 -12.68 0.71 12.66
CA GLY A 13 -12.25 0.44 11.29
C GLY A 13 -10.73 0.30 11.17
N VAL A 14 -9.97 1.16 11.84
CA VAL A 14 -8.51 1.11 11.89
C VAL A 14 -8.01 -0.13 12.63
N PHE A 15 -8.69 -0.55 13.70
CA PHE A 15 -8.38 -1.81 14.40
C PHE A 15 -8.58 -3.02 13.48
N ALA A 16 -9.70 -3.08 12.74
CA ALA A 16 -9.91 -4.14 11.76
C ALA A 16 -8.83 -4.17 10.67
N TYR A 17 -8.37 -2.99 10.22
CA TYR A 17 -7.26 -2.90 9.27
C TYR A 17 -5.93 -3.35 9.86
N MET A 18 -5.61 -2.96 11.09
CA MET A 18 -4.42 -3.40 11.81
C MET A 18 -4.39 -4.94 11.95
N ALA A 19 -5.52 -5.54 12.34
CA ALA A 19 -5.67 -7.00 12.41
C ALA A 19 -5.48 -7.66 11.05
N GLY A 20 -5.99 -7.03 9.97
CA GLY A 20 -5.76 -7.47 8.60
C GLY A 20 -4.29 -7.47 8.22
N VAL A 21 -3.55 -6.40 8.54
CA VAL A 21 -2.11 -6.31 8.27
C VAL A 21 -1.31 -7.34 9.07
N LEU A 22 -1.67 -7.59 10.34
CA LEU A 22 -1.09 -8.66 11.15
C LEU A 22 -1.20 -10.01 10.43
N GLN A 23 -2.41 -10.37 9.98
CA GLN A 23 -2.62 -11.65 9.28
C GLN A 23 -1.90 -11.72 7.94
N ARG A 24 -1.92 -10.63 7.15
CA ARG A 24 -1.22 -10.56 5.87
C ARG A 24 0.28 -10.82 6.04
N SER A 25 0.89 -10.26 7.07
CA SER A 25 2.33 -10.32 7.32
C SER A 25 2.78 -11.60 8.02
N SER A 26 1.86 -12.37 8.63
CA SER A 26 2.19 -13.52 9.47
C SER A 26 2.95 -14.64 8.73
N LEU A 27 2.65 -14.87 7.45
CA LEU A 27 3.32 -15.91 6.68
C LEU A 27 4.80 -15.56 6.37
N GLY A 28 5.11 -14.29 6.14
CA GLY A 28 6.49 -13.86 5.92
C GLY A 28 7.40 -14.18 7.12
N VAL A 29 6.83 -14.06 8.33
CA VAL A 29 7.53 -14.40 9.58
C VAL A 29 7.58 -15.91 9.82
N ALA A 30 6.54 -16.64 9.41
CA ALA A 30 6.41 -18.08 9.60
C ALA A 30 7.10 -18.92 8.50
N GLY A 31 7.86 -18.30 7.57
CA GLY A 31 8.39 -18.97 6.38
C GLY A 31 9.21 -20.23 6.69
N VAL A 32 10.15 -20.15 7.64
CA VAL A 32 10.98 -21.31 8.04
C VAL A 32 10.10 -22.42 8.64
N SER A 33 9.25 -22.08 9.60
CA SER A 33 8.32 -23.04 10.23
C SER A 33 7.32 -23.64 9.22
N ALA A 34 6.96 -22.88 8.18
CA ALA A 34 6.12 -23.39 7.09
C ALA A 34 6.88 -24.41 6.21
N ALA A 35 8.16 -24.14 5.90
CA ALA A 35 8.99 -25.07 5.16
C ALA A 35 9.11 -26.42 5.88
N GLU A 36 9.41 -26.39 7.17
CA GLU A 36 9.50 -27.58 8.03
C GLU A 36 8.16 -28.31 8.16
N ARG A 37 7.06 -27.57 8.41
CA ARG A 37 5.73 -28.14 8.64
C ARG A 37 5.17 -28.87 7.43
N PHE A 38 5.38 -28.31 6.22
CA PHE A 38 4.79 -28.83 4.99
C PHE A 38 5.81 -29.58 4.11
N ASP A 39 7.03 -29.79 4.60
CA ASP A 39 8.14 -30.41 3.85
C ASP A 39 8.24 -29.87 2.41
N THR A 40 8.36 -28.52 2.33
CA THR A 40 8.23 -27.82 1.05
C THR A 40 9.38 -26.88 0.76
N THR A 41 9.52 -26.50 -0.51
CA THR A 41 10.60 -25.61 -0.97
C THR A 41 10.30 -24.14 -0.67
N ALA A 42 11.37 -23.34 -0.52
CA ALA A 42 11.24 -21.89 -0.40
C ALA A 42 10.51 -21.24 -1.60
N ALA A 43 10.66 -21.82 -2.80
CA ALA A 43 9.97 -21.37 -4.00
C ALA A 43 8.44 -21.49 -3.87
N LEU A 44 7.93 -22.62 -3.35
CA LEU A 44 6.49 -22.81 -3.16
C LEU A 44 5.94 -21.91 -2.05
N LEU A 45 6.71 -21.65 -0.98
CA LEU A 45 6.34 -20.69 0.06
C LEU A 45 6.29 -19.25 -0.46
N SER A 46 7.24 -18.88 -1.33
CA SER A 46 7.20 -17.58 -2.01
C SER A 46 5.97 -17.46 -2.90
N ALA A 47 5.59 -18.53 -3.61
CA ALA A 47 4.36 -18.55 -4.40
C ALA A 47 3.10 -18.31 -3.57
N LEU A 48 3.05 -18.81 -2.32
CA LEU A 48 1.95 -18.53 -1.38
C LEU A 48 1.76 -17.03 -1.12
N ALA A 49 2.85 -16.32 -0.83
CA ALA A 49 2.81 -14.88 -0.57
C ALA A 49 2.42 -14.10 -1.83
N VAL A 50 2.96 -14.47 -2.98
CA VAL A 50 2.63 -13.86 -4.27
C VAL A 50 1.15 -14.10 -4.63
N LEU A 51 0.64 -15.31 -4.43
CA LEU A 51 -0.76 -15.64 -4.72
C LEU A 51 -1.73 -14.83 -3.83
N GLN A 52 -1.43 -14.72 -2.54
CA GLN A 52 -2.21 -13.88 -1.63
C GLN A 52 -2.27 -12.43 -2.10
N LEU A 53 -1.12 -11.86 -2.47
CA LEU A 53 -1.05 -10.47 -2.94
C LEU A 53 -1.70 -10.30 -4.32
N ALA A 54 -1.64 -11.31 -5.19
CA ALA A 54 -2.31 -11.30 -6.49
C ALA A 54 -3.84 -11.30 -6.33
N VAL A 55 -4.36 -12.14 -5.41
CA VAL A 55 -5.79 -12.14 -5.04
C VAL A 55 -6.20 -10.78 -4.46
N TYR A 56 -5.41 -10.26 -3.52
CA TYR A 56 -5.63 -8.93 -2.94
C TYR A 56 -5.72 -7.85 -4.02
N ALA A 57 -4.74 -7.78 -4.92
CA ALA A 57 -4.68 -6.76 -5.96
C ALA A 57 -5.80 -6.94 -7.02
N GLY A 58 -6.08 -8.18 -7.42
CA GLY A 58 -7.13 -8.50 -8.39
C GLY A 58 -8.52 -8.14 -7.90
N LEU A 59 -8.76 -8.24 -6.60
CA LEU A 59 -10.05 -7.92 -5.99
C LEU A 59 -10.26 -6.42 -5.71
N GLN A 60 -9.28 -5.55 -5.86
CA GLN A 60 -9.42 -4.12 -5.53
C GLN A 60 -10.54 -3.43 -6.32
N ILE A 61 -10.63 -3.67 -7.63
CA ILE A 61 -11.70 -3.08 -8.47
C ILE A 61 -13.06 -3.71 -8.18
N PRO A 62 -13.23 -5.05 -8.15
CA PRO A 62 -14.48 -5.69 -7.73
C PRO A 62 -14.98 -5.23 -6.36
N ILE A 63 -14.09 -5.19 -5.37
CA ILE A 63 -14.44 -4.72 -4.01
C ILE A 63 -14.81 -3.23 -4.04
N GLY A 64 -14.07 -2.39 -4.78
CA GLY A 64 -14.40 -0.99 -4.97
C GLY A 64 -15.82 -0.78 -5.51
N LEU A 65 -16.21 -1.59 -6.50
CA LEU A 65 -17.57 -1.61 -7.06
C LEU A 65 -18.61 -2.03 -6.00
N LEU A 66 -18.31 -3.07 -5.23
CA LEU A 66 -19.19 -3.55 -4.17
C LEU A 66 -19.37 -2.53 -3.05
N ILE A 67 -18.30 -1.79 -2.66
CA ILE A 67 -18.39 -0.69 -1.69
C ILE A 67 -19.42 0.34 -2.15
N ASP A 68 -19.40 0.72 -3.42
CA ASP A 68 -20.33 1.71 -3.97
C ASP A 68 -21.78 1.21 -3.96
N ARG A 69 -22.00 -0.12 -3.96
CA ARG A 69 -23.33 -0.73 -3.96
C ARG A 69 -23.87 -1.08 -2.57
N VAL A 70 -23.05 -1.73 -1.72
CA VAL A 70 -23.52 -2.26 -0.43
C VAL A 70 -23.03 -1.47 0.78
N GLY A 71 -22.04 -0.61 0.59
CA GLY A 71 -21.44 0.22 1.62
C GLY A 71 -20.22 -0.42 2.31
N PRO A 72 -19.39 0.42 2.97
CA PRO A 72 -18.13 -0.02 3.56
C PRO A 72 -18.29 -0.94 4.78
N LYS A 73 -19.34 -0.76 5.62
CA LYS A 73 -19.54 -1.58 6.82
C LYS A 73 -19.64 -3.07 6.47
N LEU A 74 -20.51 -3.39 5.51
CA LEU A 74 -20.74 -4.80 5.14
C LEU A 74 -19.46 -5.45 4.62
N LEU A 75 -18.66 -4.70 3.84
CA LEU A 75 -17.44 -5.24 3.28
C LEU A 75 -16.31 -5.38 4.30
N ILE A 76 -16.19 -4.47 5.28
CA ILE A 76 -15.25 -4.64 6.39
C ILE A 76 -15.66 -5.85 7.23
N CYS A 77 -16.96 -6.03 7.54
CA CYS A 77 -17.46 -7.21 8.24
C CYS A 77 -17.15 -8.49 7.47
N ALA A 78 -17.58 -8.57 6.21
CA ALA A 78 -17.38 -9.76 5.39
C ALA A 78 -15.89 -10.08 5.21
N GLY A 79 -15.07 -9.05 4.92
CA GLY A 79 -13.62 -9.18 4.77
C GLY A 79 -12.97 -9.70 6.05
N SER A 80 -13.31 -9.13 7.22
CA SER A 80 -12.80 -9.60 8.50
C SER A 80 -13.21 -11.05 8.79
N GLY A 81 -14.46 -11.42 8.51
CA GLY A 81 -14.94 -12.80 8.67
C GLY A 81 -14.23 -13.79 7.75
N VAL A 82 -14.03 -13.43 6.48
CA VAL A 82 -13.26 -14.23 5.51
C VAL A 82 -11.80 -14.38 5.96
N MET A 83 -11.20 -13.32 6.50
CA MET A 83 -9.84 -13.40 7.04
C MET A 83 -9.73 -14.32 8.25
N VAL A 84 -10.70 -14.28 9.17
CA VAL A 84 -10.76 -15.20 10.31
C VAL A 84 -10.84 -16.64 9.81
N ALA A 85 -11.77 -16.94 8.89
CA ALA A 85 -11.90 -18.28 8.32
C ALA A 85 -10.61 -18.72 7.61
N GLY A 86 -10.03 -17.87 6.75
CA GLY A 86 -8.79 -18.16 6.05
C GLY A 86 -7.61 -18.43 6.99
N GLN A 87 -7.48 -17.63 8.05
CA GLN A 87 -6.41 -17.82 9.03
C GLN A 87 -6.58 -19.10 9.86
N LEU A 88 -7.82 -19.46 10.21
CA LEU A 88 -8.10 -20.76 10.85
C LEU A 88 -7.81 -21.94 9.92
N VAL A 89 -8.15 -21.82 8.63
CA VAL A 89 -7.76 -22.82 7.62
C VAL A 89 -6.24 -23.00 7.61
N VAL A 90 -5.46 -21.91 7.62
CA VAL A 90 -3.99 -21.98 7.70
C VAL A 90 -3.52 -22.60 9.01
N ALA A 91 -4.14 -22.24 10.15
CA ALA A 91 -3.79 -22.75 11.48
C ALA A 91 -3.89 -24.28 11.57
N PHE A 92 -4.93 -24.85 10.97
CA PHE A 92 -5.24 -26.28 11.03
C PHE A 92 -4.90 -27.06 9.74
N ALA A 93 -4.26 -26.43 8.77
CA ALA A 93 -3.89 -27.06 7.50
C ALA A 93 -2.97 -28.28 7.73
N PRO A 94 -3.38 -29.49 7.31
CA PRO A 94 -2.53 -30.68 7.35
C PRO A 94 -1.56 -30.74 6.14
N ALA A 95 -1.88 -30.03 5.06
CA ALA A 95 -1.11 -30.01 3.82
C ALA A 95 -1.03 -28.61 3.25
N ILE A 96 -0.03 -28.38 2.38
CA ILE A 96 0.30 -27.06 1.82
C ILE A 96 -0.85 -26.50 0.96
N GLU A 97 -1.58 -27.34 0.25
CA GLU A 97 -2.69 -26.92 -0.63
C GLU A 97 -3.80 -26.25 0.16
N LEU A 98 -4.10 -26.75 1.36
CA LEU A 98 -5.10 -26.14 2.23
C LEU A 98 -4.57 -24.83 2.83
N ALA A 99 -3.28 -24.77 3.15
CA ALA A 99 -2.64 -23.51 3.58
C ALA A 99 -2.69 -22.45 2.45
N ILE A 100 -2.47 -22.84 1.18
CA ILE A 100 -2.64 -21.98 0.00
C ILE A 100 -4.06 -21.42 -0.07
N ALA A 101 -5.07 -22.29 0.01
CA ALA A 101 -6.47 -21.87 0.00
C ALA A 101 -6.78 -20.89 1.13
N GLY A 102 -6.30 -21.17 2.34
CA GLY A 102 -6.43 -20.27 3.49
C GLY A 102 -5.79 -18.91 3.26
N ARG A 103 -4.60 -18.85 2.65
CA ARG A 103 -3.91 -17.59 2.32
C ARG A 103 -4.62 -16.79 1.22
N MET A 104 -5.21 -17.47 0.25
CA MET A 104 -6.07 -16.82 -0.75
C MET A 104 -7.31 -16.18 -0.10
N LEU A 105 -7.94 -16.85 0.86
CA LEU A 105 -9.04 -16.29 1.64
C LEU A 105 -8.58 -15.06 2.47
N VAL A 106 -7.42 -15.13 3.13
CA VAL A 106 -6.85 -13.98 3.84
C VAL A 106 -6.64 -12.81 2.88
N GLY A 107 -6.06 -13.05 1.69
CA GLY A 107 -5.88 -12.02 0.66
C GLY A 107 -7.21 -11.41 0.17
N ALA A 108 -8.22 -12.25 -0.03
CA ALA A 108 -9.55 -11.81 -0.45
C ALA A 108 -10.25 -10.96 0.61
N GLY A 109 -10.18 -11.37 1.89
CA GLY A 109 -10.74 -10.61 2.99
C GLY A 109 -10.03 -9.27 3.22
N ASP A 110 -8.69 -9.28 3.18
CA ASP A 110 -7.85 -8.07 3.34
C ASP A 110 -8.15 -7.03 2.24
N ALA A 111 -8.41 -7.46 1.01
CA ALA A 111 -8.77 -6.57 -0.10
C ALA A 111 -9.99 -5.71 0.21
N ALA A 112 -10.93 -6.21 1.01
CA ALA A 112 -12.15 -5.51 1.36
C ALA A 112 -11.95 -4.44 2.44
N ILE A 113 -10.93 -4.57 3.30
CA ILE A 113 -10.83 -3.75 4.52
C ILE A 113 -10.28 -2.36 4.22
N PHE A 114 -9.09 -2.26 3.61
CA PHE A 114 -8.39 -0.97 3.45
C PHE A 114 -9.19 0.06 2.66
N ILE A 115 -9.63 -0.28 1.44
CA ILE A 115 -10.36 0.68 0.60
C ILE A 115 -11.75 1.02 1.15
N SER A 116 -12.38 0.08 1.89
CA SER A 116 -13.62 0.34 2.62
C SER A 116 -13.39 1.32 3.78
N LEU A 117 -12.29 1.18 4.51
CA LEU A 117 -11.93 2.11 5.59
C LEU A 117 -11.65 3.52 5.05
N ILE A 118 -10.91 3.66 3.94
CA ILE A 118 -10.71 4.96 3.29
C ILE A 118 -12.05 5.56 2.84
N ARG A 119 -12.97 4.74 2.33
CA ARG A 119 -14.34 5.18 1.98
C ARG A 119 -15.13 5.63 3.21
N LEU A 120 -15.00 4.90 4.32
CA LEU A 120 -15.65 5.19 5.60
C LEU A 120 -15.17 6.54 6.19
N ILE A 121 -13.85 6.78 6.20
CA ILE A 121 -13.27 8.06 6.62
C ILE A 121 -13.90 9.24 5.86
N ASN A 122 -14.07 9.10 4.55
CA ASN A 122 -14.70 10.13 3.72
C ASN A 122 -16.20 10.32 3.97
N SER A 123 -16.87 9.33 4.59
CA SER A 123 -18.28 9.46 4.99
C SER A 123 -18.48 10.16 6.33
N TRP A 124 -17.51 10.04 7.24
CA TRP A 124 -17.61 10.52 8.62
C TRP A 124 -16.81 11.79 8.88
N PHE A 125 -15.81 12.07 8.06
CA PHE A 125 -14.92 13.23 8.23
C PHE A 125 -14.87 14.06 6.95
N SER A 126 -14.49 15.32 7.09
CA SER A 126 -14.40 16.25 5.96
C SER A 126 -13.17 17.15 6.04
N GLY A 127 -12.90 17.86 4.96
CA GLY A 127 -11.86 18.88 4.90
C GLY A 127 -10.45 18.34 5.13
N ARG A 128 -9.67 19.05 5.93
CA ARG A 128 -8.24 18.78 6.18
C ARG A 128 -7.98 17.57 7.08
N THR A 129 -8.99 17.09 7.79
CA THR A 129 -8.87 15.92 8.68
C THR A 129 -8.71 14.62 7.90
N VAL A 130 -9.33 14.51 6.73
CA VAL A 130 -9.32 13.27 5.94
C VAL A 130 -7.91 12.83 5.50
N PRO A 131 -7.05 13.67 4.89
CA PRO A 131 -5.69 13.27 4.55
C PRO A 131 -4.87 12.81 5.76
N LEU A 132 -5.05 13.48 6.90
CA LEU A 132 -4.35 13.12 8.13
C LEU A 132 -4.80 11.73 8.63
N LEU A 133 -6.12 11.46 8.68
CA LEU A 133 -6.65 10.17 9.09
C LEU A 133 -6.26 9.03 8.13
N SER A 134 -6.19 9.33 6.83
CA SER A 134 -5.69 8.35 5.84
C SER A 134 -4.23 7.96 6.13
N GLN A 135 -3.39 8.90 6.51
CA GLN A 135 -2.00 8.62 6.90
C GLN A 135 -1.94 7.84 8.24
N TRP A 136 -2.74 8.23 9.23
CA TRP A 136 -2.83 7.48 10.48
C TRP A 136 -3.34 6.06 10.28
N THR A 137 -4.20 5.81 9.30
CA THR A 137 -4.60 4.45 8.91
C THR A 137 -3.39 3.62 8.49
N GLY A 138 -2.51 4.17 7.65
CA GLY A 138 -1.25 3.52 7.28
C GLY A 138 -0.35 3.23 8.49
N ASN A 139 -0.20 4.21 9.37
CA ASN A 139 0.63 4.08 10.58
C ASN A 139 0.10 2.99 11.52
N VAL A 140 -1.20 2.95 11.77
CA VAL A 140 -1.80 1.88 12.62
C VAL A 140 -1.71 0.52 11.93
N GLY A 141 -1.82 0.48 10.59
CA GLY A 141 -1.53 -0.73 9.82
C GLY A 141 -0.10 -1.23 10.05
N ALA A 142 0.89 -0.33 10.12
CA ALA A 142 2.28 -0.70 10.42
C ALA A 142 2.45 -1.31 11.83
N ILE A 143 1.61 -0.95 12.81
CA ILE A 143 1.57 -1.65 14.10
C ILE A 143 1.20 -3.14 13.91
N GLY A 144 0.28 -3.44 12.97
CA GLY A 144 -0.05 -4.83 12.61
C GLY A 144 1.16 -5.61 12.10
N GLN A 145 2.06 -4.98 11.32
CA GLN A 145 3.32 -5.61 10.91
C GLN A 145 4.25 -5.87 12.11
N ILE A 146 4.35 -4.93 13.06
CA ILE A 146 5.14 -5.11 14.27
C ILE A 146 4.56 -6.25 15.12
N LEU A 147 3.24 -6.34 15.26
CA LEU A 147 2.56 -7.43 15.96
C LEU A 147 2.84 -8.80 15.31
N SER A 148 2.98 -8.83 14.00
CA SER A 148 3.42 -10.04 13.28
C SER A 148 4.89 -10.36 13.54
N ALA A 149 5.78 -9.38 13.48
CA ALA A 149 7.21 -9.58 13.57
C ALA A 149 7.70 -9.93 14.97
N VAL A 150 7.00 -9.52 16.03
CA VAL A 150 7.47 -9.71 17.42
C VAL A 150 6.53 -10.66 18.20
N PRO A 151 5.31 -10.28 18.63
CA PRO A 151 4.50 -11.18 19.45
C PRO A 151 4.03 -12.45 18.73
N PHE A 152 3.68 -12.35 17.43
CA PHE A 152 3.29 -13.53 16.67
C PHE A 152 4.50 -14.46 16.44
N ALA A 153 5.69 -13.93 16.09
CA ALA A 153 6.91 -14.72 15.96
C ALA A 153 7.28 -15.42 17.25
N TRP A 154 7.23 -14.70 18.38
CA TRP A 154 7.47 -15.27 19.71
C TRP A 154 6.49 -16.41 19.98
N LEU A 155 5.20 -16.21 19.75
CA LEU A 155 4.18 -17.23 19.98
C LEU A 155 4.38 -18.46 19.07
N LEU A 156 4.80 -18.23 17.81
CA LEU A 156 5.11 -19.28 16.86
C LEU A 156 6.26 -20.17 17.35
N HIS A 157 7.33 -19.56 17.86
CA HIS A 157 8.49 -20.30 18.36
C HIS A 157 8.24 -21.00 19.70
N GLN A 158 7.44 -20.41 20.60
CA GLN A 158 7.21 -20.96 21.92
C GLN A 158 6.04 -21.97 21.98
N GLN A 159 4.98 -21.73 21.21
CA GLN A 159 3.73 -22.48 21.29
C GLN A 159 3.35 -23.18 19.98
N GLY A 160 4.17 -23.00 18.94
CA GLY A 160 4.02 -23.64 17.65
C GLY A 160 2.96 -23.01 16.72
N TRP A 161 2.87 -23.59 15.55
CA TRP A 161 2.10 -23.12 14.41
C TRP A 161 0.62 -22.85 14.72
N THR A 162 -0.11 -23.87 15.17
CA THR A 162 -1.56 -23.79 15.36
C THR A 162 -1.94 -22.71 16.37
N THR A 163 -1.20 -22.62 17.48
CA THR A 163 -1.45 -21.61 18.53
C THR A 163 -1.22 -20.20 18.00
N ALA A 164 -0.11 -19.95 17.28
CA ALA A 164 0.22 -18.63 16.77
C ALA A 164 -0.81 -18.15 15.72
N PHE A 165 -1.17 -19.01 14.76
CA PHE A 165 -2.16 -18.66 13.73
C PHE A 165 -3.57 -18.52 14.28
N THR A 166 -3.97 -19.33 15.29
CA THR A 166 -5.26 -19.18 15.98
C THR A 166 -5.31 -17.89 16.79
N ALA A 167 -4.22 -17.51 17.47
CA ALA A 167 -4.14 -16.23 18.17
C ALA A 167 -4.27 -15.05 17.21
N ALA A 168 -3.61 -15.09 16.05
CA ALA A 168 -3.78 -14.06 15.01
C ALA A 168 -5.23 -14.01 14.47
N ALA A 169 -5.87 -15.17 14.27
CA ALA A 169 -7.28 -15.26 13.90
C ALA A 169 -8.20 -14.62 14.95
N SER A 170 -7.90 -14.84 16.25
CA SER A 170 -8.67 -14.28 17.36
C SER A 170 -8.64 -12.75 17.40
N VAL A 171 -7.49 -12.12 17.08
CA VAL A 171 -7.40 -10.65 16.96
C VAL A 171 -8.35 -10.14 15.88
N SER A 172 -8.40 -10.79 14.71
CA SER A 172 -9.32 -10.42 13.64
C SER A 172 -10.78 -10.75 13.98
N PHE A 173 -11.03 -11.80 14.74
CA PHE A 173 -12.38 -12.12 15.23
C PHE A 173 -12.91 -11.02 16.15
N VAL A 174 -12.07 -10.51 17.07
CA VAL A 174 -12.42 -9.32 17.87
C VAL A 174 -12.75 -8.14 16.96
N GLY A 175 -11.93 -7.86 15.94
CA GLY A 175 -12.20 -6.82 14.95
C GLY A 175 -13.52 -7.02 14.21
N PHE A 176 -13.81 -8.25 13.81
CA PHE A 176 -15.08 -8.63 13.17
C PHE A 176 -16.29 -8.33 14.07
N VAL A 177 -16.26 -8.74 15.33
CA VAL A 177 -17.33 -8.49 16.31
C VAL A 177 -17.51 -6.98 16.55
N LEU A 178 -16.40 -6.24 16.77
CA LEU A 178 -16.44 -4.79 16.95
C LEU A 178 -17.04 -4.09 15.73
N THR A 179 -16.73 -4.57 14.53
CA THR A 179 -17.26 -4.03 13.27
C THR A 179 -18.78 -4.24 13.16
N ILE A 180 -19.29 -5.42 13.51
CA ILE A 180 -20.73 -5.69 13.52
C ILE A 180 -21.45 -4.74 14.47
N VAL A 181 -20.93 -4.58 15.68
CA VAL A 181 -21.59 -3.84 16.77
C VAL A 181 -21.52 -2.33 16.56
N PHE A 182 -20.34 -1.80 16.27
CA PHE A 182 -20.10 -0.36 16.35
C PHE A 182 -19.99 0.36 15.02
N LEU A 183 -19.67 -0.33 13.91
CA LEU A 183 -19.50 0.34 12.63
C LEU A 183 -20.84 0.79 12.04
N ALA A 184 -20.81 1.96 11.40
CA ALA A 184 -21.92 2.46 10.60
C ALA A 184 -21.34 3.15 9.35
N ASP A 185 -22.02 3.00 8.21
CA ASP A 185 -21.56 3.54 6.92
C ASP A 185 -21.50 5.08 6.90
N ARG A 186 -22.36 5.74 7.70
CA ARG A 186 -22.55 7.19 7.68
C ARG A 186 -23.20 7.70 8.97
N PRO A 187 -23.12 8.99 9.24
CA PRO A 187 -23.87 9.63 10.32
C PRO A 187 -25.38 9.47 10.14
N VAL A 188 -26.12 9.48 11.27
CA VAL A 188 -27.57 9.47 11.26
C VAL A 188 -28.10 10.74 10.55
N GLY A 189 -29.08 10.58 9.67
CA GLY A 189 -29.64 11.67 8.87
C GLY A 189 -28.87 12.06 7.60
N ALA A 190 -27.69 11.48 7.36
CA ALA A 190 -26.99 11.69 6.09
C ALA A 190 -27.68 10.94 4.93
N ALA A 191 -27.75 11.59 3.76
CA ALA A 191 -28.38 11.02 2.58
C ALA A 191 -27.72 9.71 2.15
N GLU A 192 -28.49 8.78 1.62
CA GLU A 192 -27.98 7.53 1.06
C GLU A 192 -27.39 7.79 -0.31
N MET A 193 -26.07 7.54 -0.46
CA MET A 193 -25.35 7.74 -1.70
C MET A 193 -24.70 6.45 -2.19
N ARG A 194 -25.56 5.43 -2.40
CA ARG A 194 -25.18 4.14 -3.00
C ARG A 194 -25.62 4.09 -4.46
N ALA A 195 -24.98 3.23 -5.24
CA ALA A 195 -25.46 2.89 -6.56
C ALA A 195 -26.81 2.14 -6.45
N ALA A 196 -27.79 2.54 -7.26
CA ALA A 196 -29.13 1.93 -7.21
C ALA A 196 -29.11 0.47 -7.66
N SER A 197 -28.23 0.11 -8.60
CA SER A 197 -28.07 -1.23 -9.14
C SER A 197 -26.61 -1.58 -9.43
N ILE A 198 -26.31 -2.86 -9.68
CA ILE A 198 -24.98 -3.30 -10.16
C ILE A 198 -24.66 -2.66 -11.51
N THR A 199 -25.65 -2.52 -12.39
CA THR A 199 -25.49 -1.88 -13.70
C THR A 199 -25.09 -0.41 -13.55
N ASP A 200 -25.68 0.31 -12.59
CA ASP A 200 -25.31 1.71 -12.31
C ASP A 200 -23.91 1.80 -11.70
N ALA A 201 -23.54 0.85 -10.84
CA ALA A 201 -22.18 0.77 -10.31
C ALA A 201 -21.14 0.52 -11.41
N LEU A 202 -21.43 -0.39 -12.38
CA LEU A 202 -20.58 -0.65 -13.53
C LEU A 202 -20.46 0.56 -14.47
N ARG A 203 -21.57 1.28 -14.73
CA ARG A 203 -21.53 2.54 -15.48
C ARG A 203 -20.68 3.58 -14.74
N GLY A 204 -20.86 3.68 -13.42
CA GLY A 204 -20.06 4.53 -12.55
C GLY A 204 -18.57 4.20 -12.61
N LEU A 205 -18.20 2.92 -12.58
CA LEU A 205 -16.83 2.44 -12.71
C LEU A 205 -16.20 2.91 -14.05
N ARG A 206 -16.90 2.70 -15.17
CA ARG A 206 -16.44 3.14 -16.51
C ARG A 206 -16.20 4.65 -16.56
N GLN A 207 -17.08 5.44 -15.95
CA GLN A 207 -16.91 6.89 -15.87
C GLN A 207 -15.73 7.24 -14.95
N THR A 208 -15.57 6.57 -13.81
CA THR A 208 -14.53 6.79 -12.83
C THR A 208 -13.14 6.53 -13.39
N ILE A 209 -12.94 5.43 -14.15
CA ILE A 209 -11.67 5.12 -14.84
C ILE A 209 -11.26 6.25 -15.81
N ARG A 210 -12.21 6.87 -16.49
CA ARG A 210 -11.96 7.92 -17.47
C ARG A 210 -11.72 9.29 -16.85
N ARG A 211 -12.01 9.49 -15.55
CA ARG A 211 -11.81 10.79 -14.89
C ARG A 211 -10.33 11.11 -14.73
N PRO A 212 -9.88 12.28 -15.20
CA PRO A 212 -8.46 12.67 -15.07
C PRO A 212 -7.95 12.64 -13.63
N GLY A 213 -8.79 13.03 -12.66
CA GLY A 213 -8.43 13.01 -11.24
C GLY A 213 -8.24 11.59 -10.68
N THR A 214 -9.03 10.59 -11.13
CA THR A 214 -8.82 9.18 -10.77
C THR A 214 -7.51 8.66 -11.37
N GLN A 215 -7.26 8.98 -12.64
CA GLN A 215 -6.01 8.62 -13.30
C GLN A 215 -4.80 9.28 -12.63
N LEU A 216 -4.94 10.54 -12.20
CA LEU A 216 -3.89 11.21 -11.41
C LEU A 216 -3.62 10.48 -10.10
N GLY A 217 -4.67 10.02 -9.40
CA GLY A 217 -4.55 9.20 -8.19
C GLY A 217 -3.85 7.86 -8.46
N PHE A 218 -4.27 7.15 -9.50
CA PHE A 218 -3.67 5.86 -9.92
C PHE A 218 -2.17 6.01 -10.18
N TRP A 219 -1.78 6.97 -11.02
CA TRP A 219 -0.37 7.18 -11.37
C TRP A 219 0.45 7.73 -10.19
N SER A 220 -0.18 8.49 -9.27
CA SER A 220 0.50 8.90 -8.03
C SER A 220 0.84 7.71 -7.15
N HIS A 221 -0.10 6.78 -6.98
CA HIS A 221 0.10 5.55 -6.21
C HIS A 221 1.13 4.63 -6.88
N TYR A 222 1.07 4.54 -8.23
CA TYR A 222 2.00 3.76 -9.06
C TYR A 222 3.46 4.16 -8.84
N VAL A 223 3.78 5.47 -8.91
CA VAL A 223 5.18 5.94 -8.87
C VAL A 223 5.78 6.00 -7.47
N THR A 224 4.95 6.05 -6.41
CA THR A 224 5.46 6.23 -5.04
C THR A 224 5.53 4.93 -4.24
N GLN A 225 4.65 3.96 -4.49
CA GLN A 225 4.60 2.73 -3.70
C GLN A 225 5.60 1.68 -4.17
N SER A 226 5.82 1.55 -5.48
CA SER A 226 6.46 0.38 -6.08
C SER A 226 7.84 0.08 -5.53
N SER A 227 8.74 1.06 -5.46
CA SER A 227 10.13 0.82 -5.05
C SER A 227 10.26 0.27 -3.64
N GLY A 228 9.54 0.86 -2.66
CA GLY A 228 9.53 0.37 -1.28
C GLY A 228 8.92 -1.03 -1.16
N THR A 229 7.84 -1.32 -1.91
CA THR A 229 7.19 -2.63 -1.90
C THR A 229 8.09 -3.71 -2.51
N VAL A 230 8.72 -3.41 -3.65
CA VAL A 230 9.67 -4.32 -4.32
C VAL A 230 10.85 -4.67 -3.42
N PHE A 231 11.41 -3.66 -2.78
CA PHE A 231 12.56 -3.82 -1.89
C PHE A 231 12.18 -4.58 -0.60
N ALA A 232 11.12 -4.15 0.08
CA ALA A 232 10.74 -4.72 1.37
C ALA A 232 10.19 -6.15 1.27
N LEU A 233 9.50 -6.50 0.16
CA LEU A 233 8.85 -7.81 0.05
C LEU A 233 9.72 -8.87 -0.62
N PHE A 234 10.67 -8.48 -1.49
CA PHE A 234 11.31 -9.49 -2.33
C PHE A 234 12.81 -9.26 -2.54
N TRP A 235 13.21 -8.16 -3.17
CA TRP A 235 14.57 -8.01 -3.68
C TRP A 235 15.54 -7.30 -2.73
N GLY A 236 15.06 -6.62 -1.69
CA GLY A 236 15.93 -5.85 -0.79
C GLY A 236 16.82 -6.73 0.08
N PHE A 237 16.30 -7.83 0.61
CA PHE A 237 17.09 -8.73 1.45
C PHE A 237 18.22 -9.42 0.65
N PRO A 238 17.95 -10.09 -0.49
CA PRO A 238 19.01 -10.65 -1.33
C PRO A 238 20.03 -9.60 -1.81
N PHE A 239 19.58 -8.42 -2.19
CA PHE A 239 20.47 -7.33 -2.58
C PHE A 239 21.43 -6.94 -1.46
N MET A 240 20.90 -6.72 -0.23
CA MET A 240 21.74 -6.33 0.91
C MET A 240 22.70 -7.43 1.34
N VAL A 241 22.21 -8.66 1.45
CA VAL A 241 23.00 -9.76 2.00
C VAL A 241 23.96 -10.34 0.94
N SER A 242 23.43 -10.73 -0.21
CA SER A 242 24.24 -11.47 -1.22
C SER A 242 25.09 -10.53 -2.08
N ALA A 243 24.55 -9.37 -2.52
CA ALA A 243 25.31 -8.47 -3.39
C ALA A 243 26.17 -7.46 -2.64
N LEU A 244 25.74 -6.98 -1.46
CA LEU A 244 26.48 -5.98 -0.69
C LEU A 244 27.27 -6.57 0.48
N GLY A 245 27.09 -7.85 0.81
CA GLY A 245 27.76 -8.50 1.95
C GLY A 245 27.33 -7.96 3.32
N ILE A 246 26.16 -7.33 3.41
CA ILE A 246 25.64 -6.80 4.68
C ILE A 246 25.15 -7.99 5.55
N PRO A 247 25.52 -8.06 6.85
CA PRO A 247 25.04 -9.13 7.72
C PRO A 247 23.52 -9.18 7.77
N GLU A 248 22.94 -10.40 7.81
CA GLU A 248 21.49 -10.62 7.77
C GLU A 248 20.72 -9.86 8.86
N THR A 249 21.30 -9.79 10.07
CA THR A 249 20.73 -9.03 11.19
C THR A 249 20.63 -7.53 10.87
N THR A 250 21.66 -6.97 10.24
CA THR A 250 21.68 -5.56 9.81
C THR A 250 20.69 -5.34 8.66
N ALA A 251 20.64 -6.24 7.68
CA ALA A 251 19.68 -6.18 6.58
C ALA A 251 18.22 -6.19 7.09
N SER A 252 17.92 -7.05 8.07
CA SER A 252 16.61 -7.11 8.72
C SER A 252 16.27 -5.79 9.44
N ILE A 253 17.22 -5.20 10.17
CA ILE A 253 17.04 -3.90 10.83
C ILE A 253 16.77 -2.80 9.80
N LEU A 254 17.47 -2.81 8.67
CA LEU A 254 17.26 -1.85 7.60
C LEU A 254 15.86 -1.97 6.97
N LEU A 255 15.33 -3.17 6.79
CA LEU A 255 13.95 -3.36 6.33
C LEU A 255 12.93 -2.82 7.35
N VAL A 256 13.14 -3.02 8.65
CA VAL A 256 12.31 -2.43 9.71
C VAL A 256 12.40 -0.91 9.70
N THR A 257 13.55 -0.34 9.37
CA THR A 257 13.76 1.11 9.28
C THR A 257 12.84 1.76 8.24
N ILE A 258 12.51 1.07 7.14
CA ILE A 258 11.51 1.56 6.16
C ILE A 258 10.17 1.81 6.85
N VAL A 259 9.72 0.88 7.71
CA VAL A 259 8.45 0.99 8.44
C VAL A 259 8.49 2.15 9.43
N VAL A 260 9.54 2.24 10.24
CA VAL A 260 9.72 3.31 11.24
C VAL A 260 9.74 4.69 10.58
N THR A 261 10.46 4.82 9.47
CA THR A 261 10.50 6.08 8.71
C THR A 261 9.13 6.41 8.12
N GLY A 262 8.40 5.42 7.64
CA GLY A 262 7.02 5.58 7.16
C GLY A 262 6.09 6.13 8.24
N LEU A 263 6.23 5.65 9.50
CA LEU A 263 5.45 6.15 10.65
C LEU A 263 5.70 7.66 10.91
N ILE A 264 6.91 8.13 10.67
CA ILE A 264 7.27 9.55 10.82
C ILE A 264 6.84 10.37 9.60
N ALA A 265 7.10 9.86 8.39
CA ALA A 265 6.77 10.55 7.14
C ALA A 265 5.25 10.71 6.93
N GLY A 266 4.44 9.75 7.41
CA GLY A 266 2.99 9.75 7.25
C GLY A 266 2.32 11.01 7.75
N PRO A 267 2.39 11.37 9.04
CA PRO A 267 1.81 12.60 9.58
C PRO A 267 2.30 13.86 8.87
N ILE A 268 3.58 13.93 8.54
CA ILE A 268 4.19 15.08 7.82
C ILE A 268 3.53 15.24 6.46
N LEU A 269 3.47 14.17 5.65
CA LEU A 269 2.84 14.20 4.34
C LEU A 269 1.32 14.44 4.43
N GLY A 270 0.65 13.92 5.47
CA GLY A 270 -0.76 14.18 5.74
C GLY A 270 -1.04 15.68 5.97
N ILE A 271 -0.23 16.34 6.81
CA ILE A 271 -0.33 17.78 7.07
C ILE A 271 -0.06 18.58 5.79
N LEU A 272 1.00 18.23 5.05
CA LEU A 272 1.35 18.93 3.81
C LEU A 272 0.25 18.75 2.73
N THR A 273 -0.31 17.56 2.60
CA THR A 273 -1.41 17.25 1.69
C THR A 273 -2.68 18.03 2.02
N ALA A 274 -2.99 18.16 3.32
CA ALA A 274 -4.12 18.94 3.80
C ALA A 274 -3.91 20.45 3.61
N ARG A 275 -2.68 20.92 3.81
CA ARG A 275 -2.33 22.37 3.72
C ARG A 275 -2.26 22.85 2.28
N PHE A 276 -1.85 21.99 1.34
CA PHE A 276 -1.60 22.34 -0.06
C PHE A 276 -2.44 21.49 -1.05
N PRO A 277 -3.78 21.55 -1.00
CA PRO A 277 -4.66 20.64 -1.75
C PRO A 277 -4.47 20.72 -3.28
N LEU A 278 -4.16 21.88 -3.84
CA LEU A 278 -3.92 22.06 -5.27
C LEU A 278 -2.47 21.67 -5.71
N ARG A 279 -1.59 21.35 -4.74
CA ARG A 279 -0.17 21.07 -4.99
C ARG A 279 0.25 19.65 -4.58
N ARG A 280 -0.68 18.79 -4.25
CA ARG A 280 -0.43 17.38 -3.85
C ARG A 280 0.45 16.64 -4.86
N SER A 281 0.26 16.87 -6.17
CA SER A 281 1.08 16.26 -7.20
C SER A 281 2.56 16.68 -7.16
N ASN A 282 2.89 17.84 -6.58
CA ASN A 282 4.29 18.23 -6.37
C ASN A 282 4.92 17.45 -5.21
N LEU A 283 4.13 17.11 -4.16
CA LEU A 283 4.60 16.24 -3.08
C LEU A 283 4.91 14.84 -3.61
N VAL A 284 4.02 14.28 -4.42
CA VAL A 284 4.23 12.98 -5.08
C VAL A 284 5.50 13.00 -5.92
N LEU A 285 5.66 14.00 -6.80
CA LEU A 285 6.85 14.14 -7.64
C LEU A 285 8.12 14.36 -6.81
N GLY A 286 8.04 15.11 -5.71
CA GLY A 286 9.16 15.33 -4.79
C GLY A 286 9.63 14.04 -4.13
N VAL A 287 8.71 13.23 -3.60
CA VAL A 287 9.03 11.91 -3.01
C VAL A 287 9.64 10.99 -4.07
N THR A 288 9.03 10.92 -5.26
CA THR A 288 9.51 10.07 -6.35
C THR A 288 10.90 10.51 -6.85
N ALA A 289 11.12 11.82 -6.99
CA ALA A 289 12.42 12.36 -7.42
C ALA A 289 13.50 12.10 -6.39
N LEU A 290 13.22 12.32 -5.09
CA LEU A 290 14.17 12.06 -4.02
C LEU A 290 14.57 10.58 -4.00
N LEU A 291 13.59 9.67 -4.10
CA LEU A 291 13.84 8.23 -4.14
C LEU A 291 14.66 7.85 -5.38
N GLY A 292 14.33 8.40 -6.55
CA GLY A 292 15.09 8.17 -7.78
C GLY A 292 16.54 8.66 -7.68
N LEU A 293 16.78 9.84 -7.07
CA LEU A 293 18.13 10.37 -6.88
C LEU A 293 18.96 9.48 -5.95
N VAL A 294 18.39 9.03 -4.84
CA VAL A 294 19.11 8.14 -3.90
C VAL A 294 19.38 6.77 -4.53
N TRP A 295 18.44 6.21 -5.27
CA TRP A 295 18.68 5.00 -6.04
C TRP A 295 19.78 5.19 -7.09
N ALA A 296 19.81 6.31 -7.83
CA ALA A 296 20.88 6.61 -8.77
C ALA A 296 22.25 6.64 -8.08
N ALA A 297 22.32 7.26 -6.89
CA ALA A 297 23.55 7.26 -6.10
C ALA A 297 23.99 5.85 -5.69
N VAL A 298 23.06 4.97 -5.32
CA VAL A 298 23.39 3.57 -4.97
C VAL A 298 23.84 2.77 -6.19
N LEU A 299 23.10 2.85 -7.30
CA LEU A 299 23.37 2.03 -8.49
C LEU A 299 24.63 2.49 -9.25
N LEU A 300 24.93 3.78 -9.21
CA LEU A 300 26.11 4.37 -9.89
C LEU A 300 27.34 4.48 -8.97
N TRP A 301 27.25 4.00 -7.72
CA TRP A 301 28.38 4.06 -6.80
C TRP A 301 29.55 3.20 -7.29
N PRO A 302 30.77 3.73 -7.33
CA PRO A 302 31.95 2.93 -7.74
C PRO A 302 32.28 1.86 -6.69
N GLY A 303 32.28 0.58 -7.09
CA GLY A 303 32.42 -0.55 -6.16
C GLY A 303 31.20 -0.76 -5.26
N VAL A 304 31.40 -1.33 -4.09
CA VAL A 304 30.31 -1.60 -3.15
C VAL A 304 29.82 -0.32 -2.50
N PRO A 305 28.52 0.03 -2.59
CA PRO A 305 27.97 1.19 -1.91
C PRO A 305 28.17 1.10 -0.39
N PRO A 306 28.58 2.17 0.28
CA PRO A 306 28.79 2.16 1.72
C PRO A 306 27.45 2.01 2.46
N THR A 307 27.46 1.36 3.62
CA THR A 307 26.25 1.09 4.42
C THR A 307 25.43 2.34 4.74
N TRP A 308 26.08 3.49 4.97
CA TRP A 308 25.34 4.74 5.22
C TRP A 308 24.45 5.15 4.04
N LEU A 309 24.88 4.88 2.78
CA LEU A 309 24.06 5.20 1.61
C LEU A 309 22.84 4.26 1.52
N ILE A 310 22.98 3.02 1.92
CA ILE A 310 21.86 2.08 2.04
C ILE A 310 20.89 2.52 3.16
N VAL A 311 21.41 3.04 4.29
CA VAL A 311 20.58 3.65 5.33
C VAL A 311 19.77 4.82 4.77
N VAL A 312 20.39 5.72 4.00
CA VAL A 312 19.69 6.84 3.35
C VAL A 312 18.62 6.34 2.37
N LEU A 313 18.91 5.27 1.63
CA LEU A 313 17.97 4.64 0.70
C LEU A 313 16.73 4.14 1.44
N VAL A 314 16.88 3.33 2.49
CA VAL A 314 15.74 2.76 3.23
C VAL A 314 14.96 3.84 3.97
N ILE A 315 15.60 4.88 4.50
CA ILE A 315 14.92 6.06 5.07
C ILE A 315 14.08 6.75 4.01
N THR A 316 14.62 6.96 2.82
CA THR A 316 13.88 7.59 1.72
C THR A 316 12.71 6.73 1.25
N MET A 317 12.89 5.40 1.17
CA MET A 317 11.82 4.45 0.84
C MET A 317 10.65 4.52 1.83
N GLY A 318 10.91 4.77 3.11
CA GLY A 318 9.88 4.92 4.11
C GLY A 318 8.87 6.04 3.80
N ALA A 319 9.24 7.05 3.00
CA ALA A 319 8.30 8.08 2.55
C ALA A 319 7.40 7.61 1.38
N GLY A 320 7.74 6.53 0.70
CA GLY A 320 7.02 6.02 -0.48
C GLY A 320 5.59 5.60 -0.16
N GLY A 321 5.40 4.79 0.89
CA GLY A 321 4.08 4.35 1.36
C GLY A 321 3.16 5.53 1.69
N PRO A 322 3.53 6.41 2.63
CA PRO A 322 2.79 7.65 2.89
C PRO A 322 2.58 8.54 1.66
N GLY A 323 3.56 8.65 0.78
CA GLY A 323 3.45 9.37 -0.49
C GLY A 323 2.37 8.78 -1.40
N SER A 324 2.21 7.47 -1.40
CA SER A 324 1.22 6.76 -2.21
C SER A 324 -0.22 7.03 -1.76
N LEU A 325 -0.44 7.25 -0.45
CA LEU A 325 -1.76 7.57 0.10
C LEU A 325 -2.32 8.90 -0.44
N ILE A 326 -1.47 9.81 -0.94
CA ILE A 326 -1.91 11.03 -1.63
C ILE A 326 -2.78 10.71 -2.86
N GLY A 327 -2.59 9.54 -3.48
CA GLY A 327 -3.42 9.03 -4.57
C GLY A 327 -4.91 8.96 -4.23
N PHE A 328 -5.24 8.54 -3.00
CA PHE A 328 -6.62 8.46 -2.51
C PHE A 328 -7.24 9.85 -2.27
N ASP A 329 -6.42 10.84 -1.95
CA ASP A 329 -6.89 12.23 -1.86
C ASP A 329 -7.27 12.82 -3.22
N PHE A 330 -6.63 12.39 -4.31
CA PHE A 330 -7.10 12.73 -5.67
C PHE A 330 -8.40 12.01 -5.98
N ALA A 331 -8.52 10.70 -5.68
CA ALA A 331 -9.77 9.97 -5.85
C ALA A 331 -10.92 10.71 -5.17
N ARG A 332 -10.75 11.10 -3.91
CA ARG A 332 -11.75 11.85 -3.12
C ARG A 332 -12.11 13.20 -3.72
N SER A 333 -11.11 13.95 -4.18
CA SER A 333 -11.33 15.33 -4.65
C SER A 333 -12.03 15.42 -6.00
N PHE A 334 -11.92 14.38 -6.84
CA PHE A 334 -12.39 14.42 -8.22
C PHE A 334 -13.47 13.38 -8.56
N ASN A 335 -13.99 12.67 -7.55
CA ASN A 335 -15.08 11.72 -7.73
C ASN A 335 -16.24 12.00 -6.79
N PRO A 336 -17.49 11.79 -7.24
CA PRO A 336 -18.64 11.84 -6.35
C PRO A 336 -18.56 10.68 -5.37
N ILE A 337 -19.12 10.91 -4.19
CA ILE A 337 -19.05 9.98 -3.08
C ILE A 337 -19.64 8.59 -3.42
N ARG A 338 -20.62 8.55 -4.32
CA ARG A 338 -21.27 7.32 -4.81
C ARG A 338 -20.38 6.39 -5.65
N SER A 339 -19.24 6.88 -6.16
CA SER A 339 -18.27 6.10 -6.95
C SER A 339 -16.87 6.13 -6.32
N LEU A 340 -16.78 6.53 -5.05
CA LEU A 340 -15.49 6.68 -4.37
C LEU A 340 -14.86 5.31 -4.02
N GLY A 341 -15.67 4.29 -3.79
CA GLY A 341 -15.18 2.92 -3.62
C GLY A 341 -14.44 2.43 -4.87
N SER A 342 -15.09 2.55 -6.03
CA SER A 342 -14.47 2.24 -7.33
C SER A 342 -13.22 3.07 -7.58
N ALA A 343 -13.24 4.36 -7.27
CA ALA A 343 -12.08 5.23 -7.45
C ALA A 343 -10.89 4.79 -6.57
N ASN A 344 -11.15 4.45 -5.31
CA ASN A 344 -10.14 3.96 -4.38
C ASN A 344 -9.56 2.60 -4.83
N GLY A 345 -10.42 1.68 -5.30
CA GLY A 345 -9.98 0.40 -5.87
C GLY A 345 -9.04 0.58 -7.07
N ILE A 346 -9.40 1.47 -8.01
CA ILE A 346 -8.57 1.80 -9.17
C ILE A 346 -7.21 2.37 -8.71
N VAL A 347 -7.22 3.33 -7.79
CA VAL A 347 -5.98 3.93 -7.27
C VAL A 347 -5.09 2.88 -6.64
N ASN A 348 -5.65 1.99 -5.82
CA ASN A 348 -4.89 0.97 -5.11
C ASN A 348 -4.20 -0.03 -6.07
N VAL A 349 -4.87 -0.40 -7.17
CA VAL A 349 -4.28 -1.26 -8.21
C VAL A 349 -2.99 -0.65 -8.78
N GLY A 350 -2.89 0.68 -8.88
CA GLY A 350 -1.73 1.34 -9.48
C GLY A 350 -0.41 0.96 -8.83
N GLY A 351 -0.32 1.02 -7.50
CA GLY A 351 0.91 0.70 -6.77
C GLY A 351 1.28 -0.78 -6.85
N PHE A 352 0.29 -1.68 -6.77
CA PHE A 352 0.53 -3.12 -6.90
C PHE A 352 0.95 -3.51 -8.31
N LEU A 353 0.33 -2.92 -9.35
CA LEU A 353 0.71 -3.16 -10.74
C LEU A 353 2.18 -2.77 -10.98
N ALA A 354 2.59 -1.58 -10.55
CA ALA A 354 3.98 -1.15 -10.67
C ALA A 354 4.93 -2.08 -9.91
N SER A 355 4.54 -2.50 -8.70
CA SER A 355 5.35 -3.40 -7.87
C SER A 355 5.53 -4.75 -8.54
N PHE A 356 4.44 -5.38 -9.02
CA PHE A 356 4.53 -6.69 -9.68
C PHE A 356 5.33 -6.64 -10.97
N VAL A 357 5.11 -5.63 -11.81
CA VAL A 357 5.89 -5.45 -13.05
C VAL A 357 7.38 -5.29 -12.71
N THR A 358 7.71 -4.46 -11.74
CA THR A 358 9.12 -4.24 -11.36
C THR A 358 9.73 -5.49 -10.74
N MET A 359 9.04 -6.19 -9.82
CA MET A 359 9.53 -7.44 -9.23
C MET A 359 9.83 -8.50 -10.28
N PHE A 360 8.89 -8.67 -11.22
CA PHE A 360 9.03 -9.65 -12.29
C PHE A 360 10.19 -9.31 -13.24
N LEU A 361 10.28 -8.04 -13.67
CA LEU A 361 11.35 -7.62 -14.57
C LEU A 361 12.73 -7.70 -13.94
N ILE A 362 12.87 -7.41 -12.63
CA ILE A 362 14.15 -7.62 -11.92
C ILE A 362 14.55 -9.10 -11.99
N GLY A 363 13.64 -10.02 -11.69
CA GLY A 363 13.93 -11.46 -11.78
C GLY A 363 14.34 -11.89 -13.19
N VAL A 364 13.57 -11.50 -14.21
CA VAL A 364 13.88 -11.82 -15.61
C VAL A 364 15.25 -11.27 -16.03
N ILE A 365 15.61 -10.06 -15.61
CA ILE A 365 16.91 -9.47 -15.96
C ILE A 365 18.05 -10.20 -15.24
N LEU A 366 17.88 -10.59 -13.97
CA LEU A 366 18.90 -11.37 -13.26
C LEU A 366 19.12 -12.75 -13.93
N ASP A 367 18.04 -13.47 -14.24
CA ASP A 367 18.12 -14.77 -14.91
C ASP A 367 18.74 -14.65 -16.31
N ALA A 368 18.39 -13.61 -17.07
CA ALA A 368 18.94 -13.38 -18.41
C ALA A 368 20.44 -13.06 -18.37
N GLN A 369 20.91 -12.31 -17.39
CA GLN A 369 22.35 -12.01 -17.22
C GLN A 369 23.15 -13.29 -16.89
N LEU A 370 22.64 -14.11 -15.97
CA LEU A 370 23.27 -15.39 -15.61
C LEU A 370 23.32 -16.34 -16.82
N SER A 371 22.21 -16.51 -17.53
CA SER A 371 22.11 -17.39 -18.69
C SER A 371 22.95 -16.93 -19.89
N ALA A 372 23.15 -15.62 -20.03
CA ALA A 372 24.01 -15.02 -21.06
C ALA A 372 25.52 -15.04 -20.69
N GLY A 373 25.87 -15.47 -19.48
CA GLY A 373 27.24 -15.43 -18.98
C GLY A 373 27.78 -14.02 -18.71
N TRP A 374 26.89 -13.06 -18.48
CA TRP A 374 27.26 -11.68 -18.12
C TRP A 374 27.52 -11.53 -16.62
N SER A 375 27.10 -12.49 -15.82
CA SER A 375 27.30 -12.53 -14.37
C SER A 375 27.72 -13.95 -13.97
N ASP A 376 28.67 -14.07 -13.03
CA ASP A 376 29.14 -15.36 -12.51
C ASP A 376 28.17 -15.97 -11.50
N ALA A 377 27.36 -15.12 -10.85
CA ALA A 377 26.33 -15.55 -9.89
C ALA A 377 25.04 -14.74 -10.07
N LEU A 378 23.89 -15.37 -9.72
CA LEU A 378 22.56 -14.74 -9.84
C LEU A 378 22.46 -13.41 -9.07
N TYR A 379 23.16 -13.31 -7.93
CA TYR A 379 23.05 -12.19 -7.00
C TYR A 379 24.30 -11.33 -6.96
N ASP A 380 25.04 -11.22 -8.06
CA ASP A 380 26.16 -10.30 -8.17
C ASP A 380 25.70 -8.84 -8.09
N LEU A 381 26.57 -7.98 -7.58
CA LEU A 381 26.28 -6.56 -7.44
C LEU A 381 25.98 -5.89 -8.79
N ASP A 382 26.77 -6.19 -9.82
CA ASP A 382 26.58 -5.59 -11.15
C ASP A 382 25.31 -6.13 -11.83
N ALA A 383 24.97 -7.41 -11.60
CA ALA A 383 23.69 -7.97 -12.03
C ALA A 383 22.51 -7.25 -11.39
N PHE A 384 22.56 -6.99 -10.08
CA PHE A 384 21.53 -6.22 -9.39
C PHE A 384 21.48 -4.76 -9.83
N ARG A 385 22.59 -4.12 -10.15
CA ARG A 385 22.63 -2.74 -10.68
C ARG A 385 21.76 -2.62 -11.93
N LEU A 386 22.00 -3.50 -12.90
CA LEU A 386 21.22 -3.51 -14.13
C LEU A 386 19.76 -3.89 -13.88
N ALA A 387 19.52 -4.91 -13.05
CA ALA A 387 18.17 -5.34 -12.73
C ALA A 387 17.35 -4.25 -12.01
N PHE A 388 17.91 -3.59 -11.01
CA PHE A 388 17.22 -2.48 -10.34
C PHE A 388 17.08 -1.23 -11.21
N ALA A 389 17.92 -1.03 -12.22
CA ALA A 389 17.78 0.09 -13.16
C ALA A 389 16.43 0.05 -13.92
N VAL A 390 15.80 -1.13 -14.07
CA VAL A 390 14.49 -1.26 -14.73
C VAL A 390 13.40 -0.43 -14.04
N GLN A 391 13.51 -0.17 -12.73
CA GLN A 391 12.53 0.67 -12.03
C GLN A 391 12.48 2.10 -12.58
N TYR A 392 13.58 2.61 -13.16
CA TYR A 392 13.55 3.93 -13.82
C TYR A 392 12.68 3.94 -15.08
N VAL A 393 12.64 2.82 -15.82
CA VAL A 393 11.74 2.66 -16.97
C VAL A 393 10.30 2.59 -16.50
N VAL A 394 10.00 1.74 -15.51
CA VAL A 394 8.65 1.55 -14.97
C VAL A 394 8.12 2.82 -14.31
N VAL A 395 8.90 3.42 -13.40
CA VAL A 395 8.51 4.65 -12.70
C VAL A 395 8.53 5.84 -13.66
N GLY A 396 9.49 5.93 -14.59
CA GLY A 396 9.56 6.95 -15.64
C GLY A 396 8.32 6.98 -16.52
N PHE A 397 7.86 5.82 -16.97
CA PHE A 397 6.56 5.70 -17.64
C PHE A 397 5.42 6.23 -16.78
N GLY A 398 5.38 5.82 -15.49
CA GLY A 398 4.39 6.30 -14.52
C GLY A 398 4.43 7.83 -14.35
N ILE A 399 5.62 8.45 -14.32
CA ILE A 399 5.77 9.91 -14.23
C ILE A 399 5.21 10.62 -15.46
N VAL A 400 5.48 10.11 -16.67
CA VAL A 400 4.93 10.68 -17.92
C VAL A 400 3.40 10.65 -17.88
N MET A 401 2.83 9.52 -17.48
CA MET A 401 1.38 9.36 -17.37
C MET A 401 0.77 10.23 -16.26
N LEU A 402 1.46 10.35 -15.11
CA LEU A 402 1.08 11.24 -14.02
C LEU A 402 1.04 12.70 -14.48
N LEU A 403 2.07 13.16 -15.18
CA LEU A 403 2.13 14.54 -15.70
C LEU A 403 1.02 14.80 -16.73
N SER A 404 0.72 13.82 -17.60
CA SER A 404 -0.39 13.89 -18.54
C SER A 404 -1.74 13.99 -17.80
N ALA A 405 -1.99 13.11 -16.83
CA ALA A 405 -3.21 13.14 -16.01
C ALA A 405 -3.33 14.45 -15.21
N ARG A 406 -2.21 14.95 -14.65
CA ARG A 406 -2.14 16.24 -13.95
C ARG A 406 -2.55 17.41 -14.86
N ARG A 407 -2.05 17.46 -16.11
CA ARG A 407 -2.40 18.51 -17.06
C ARG A 407 -3.91 18.48 -17.36
N ARG A 408 -4.45 17.30 -17.64
CA ARG A 408 -5.90 17.11 -17.92
C ARG A 408 -6.77 17.46 -16.70
N THR A 409 -6.33 17.09 -15.49
CA THR A 409 -7.06 17.42 -14.27
C THR A 409 -7.07 18.92 -13.99
N ARG A 410 -5.95 19.63 -14.19
CA ARG A 410 -5.85 21.08 -14.00
C ARG A 410 -6.68 21.84 -15.02
N ARG A 411 -6.64 21.41 -16.29
CA ARG A 411 -7.45 22.00 -17.34
C ARG A 411 -8.93 21.86 -17.01
N LYS A 412 -9.38 20.67 -16.58
CA LYS A 412 -10.76 20.44 -16.20
C LYS A 412 -11.17 21.29 -14.98
N LEU A 413 -10.30 21.47 -13.99
CA LEU A 413 -10.54 22.33 -12.84
C LEU A 413 -10.70 23.80 -13.23
N GLU A 414 -9.95 24.26 -14.23
CA GLU A 414 -10.05 25.61 -14.78
C GLU A 414 -11.34 25.79 -15.59
N GLU A 415 -11.72 24.80 -16.41
CA GLU A 415 -12.95 24.81 -17.22
C GLU A 415 -14.21 24.71 -16.35
N ASP A 416 -14.25 23.85 -15.33
CA ASP A 416 -15.44 23.57 -14.51
C ASP A 416 -15.60 24.56 -13.34
N GLU A 417 -14.51 25.02 -12.73
CA GLU A 417 -14.50 25.79 -11.48
C GLU A 417 -13.80 27.17 -11.57
N GLY A 418 -13.21 27.50 -12.72
CA GLY A 418 -12.43 28.72 -12.91
C GLY A 418 -11.13 28.78 -12.11
N ILE A 419 -10.69 27.64 -11.53
CA ILE A 419 -9.50 27.60 -10.66
C ILE A 419 -8.25 27.32 -11.48
N SER A 420 -7.44 28.36 -11.69
CA SER A 420 -6.12 28.21 -12.33
C SER A 420 -5.02 27.90 -11.32
N VAL A 421 -4.30 26.81 -11.52
CA VAL A 421 -3.18 26.38 -10.66
C VAL A 421 -1.85 26.74 -11.31
N GLY A 422 -1.35 27.94 -11.03
CA GLY A 422 -0.06 28.42 -11.53
C GLY A 422 1.15 27.62 -11.04
N PRO A 423 2.34 27.84 -11.65
CA PRO A 423 3.59 27.20 -11.24
C PRO A 423 3.94 27.40 -9.76
N ILE A 424 4.70 26.45 -9.19
CA ILE A 424 5.04 26.49 -7.75
C ILE A 424 5.86 27.73 -7.38
N TRP A 425 6.78 28.14 -8.25
CA TRP A 425 7.64 29.31 -8.02
C TRP A 425 6.85 30.62 -7.92
N VAL A 426 5.73 30.76 -8.65
CA VAL A 426 4.82 31.92 -8.54
C VAL A 426 4.15 31.95 -7.15
N ALA A 427 3.77 30.79 -6.62
CA ALA A 427 3.17 30.76 -5.29
C ALA A 427 4.18 30.99 -4.17
N LEU A 428 5.41 30.47 -4.32
CA LEU A 428 6.50 30.74 -3.39
C LEU A 428 6.86 32.23 -3.38
N TYR A 429 6.94 32.84 -4.57
CA TYR A 429 7.18 34.29 -4.70
C TYR A 429 6.08 35.12 -4.04
N ARG A 430 4.80 34.76 -4.25
CA ARG A 430 3.67 35.45 -3.59
C ARG A 430 3.67 35.24 -2.07
N ALA A 431 4.04 34.05 -1.60
CA ALA A 431 4.16 33.77 -0.17
C ALA A 431 5.31 34.52 0.48
N TRP A 432 6.44 34.67 -0.23
CA TRP A 432 7.59 35.47 0.22
C TRP A 432 7.25 36.96 0.32
N ARG A 433 6.63 37.54 -0.72
CA ARG A 433 6.17 38.95 -0.69
C ARG A 433 5.20 39.26 0.46
N ARG A 434 4.30 38.31 0.81
CA ARG A 434 3.37 38.50 1.95
C ARG A 434 4.02 38.40 3.32
N ARG A 435 5.23 37.92 3.43
CA ARG A 435 5.99 37.87 4.68
C ARG A 435 6.90 39.11 4.87
N GLY A 436 7.12 39.86 3.83
CA GLY A 436 7.93 41.07 3.84
C GLY A 436 7.08 42.38 3.81
N ALA A 437 5.75 42.26 3.82
CA ALA A 437 4.79 43.33 4.03
C ALA A 437 4.05 43.09 5.37
#